data_97b589f9236078f9c83f0556fe209916
#
_entry.id   97b589f9236078f9c83f0556fe209916
#
_cell.length_a   1.000
_cell.length_b   1.000
_cell.length_c   1.000
_cell.angle_alpha   90.00
_cell.angle_beta   90.00
_cell.angle_gamma   90.00
#
_symmetry.space_group_name_H-M   'P 1'
#
loop_
_entity.id
_entity.type
_entity.pdbx_description
1 polymer ?
#
loop_
_entity_poly.entity_id
_entity_poly.type
_entity_poly.pdbx_seq_one_letter_code
_entity_poly.pdbx_strand_id
1 'polypeptide(L)'
;MRTWIIGAAALLAVAAAPGVASAASGYVGLNYSNTDVDNGGSNNAWGAEGSVVFSGSSQISFELDGAIANGDDTDTVTAGTAHVFTRNDSYLFGGFVGASHSDDSTTWSAGLEANKYFENWTLAGAIAYANNNDADVDGWGVNAQARFFPTDNFRLQGNVGWAQVNLPGGDDDNAWTAGVGAEYQLEAMPISIGATYNHVEFNDADVSANVWGVTLRYNWGGSLRDRDRNGASQSDLVNFGSLLL
;
A
#
# COMPACT_ATOMS: atom_id res chain seq x y z
N MET A 1 -19.56 17.08 6.37
CA MET A 1 -19.14 16.73 7.75
C MET A 1 -19.67 15.38 8.28
N ARG A 2 -20.24 14.49 7.46
CA ARG A 2 -20.84 13.21 7.91
C ARG A 2 -20.19 11.94 7.35
N THR A 3 -19.25 12.04 6.43
CA THR A 3 -18.59 10.88 5.77
C THR A 3 -17.32 10.38 6.49
N TRP A 4 -16.78 11.14 7.43
CA TRP A 4 -15.53 10.87 8.15
C TRP A 4 -15.57 9.64 9.08
N ILE A 5 -16.76 9.16 9.44
CA ILE A 5 -16.90 8.12 10.48
C ILE A 5 -16.94 6.71 9.88
N ILE A 6 -17.23 6.57 8.58
CA ILE A 6 -17.50 5.25 7.99
C ILE A 6 -16.21 4.51 7.63
N GLY A 7 -15.18 5.18 7.10
CA GLY A 7 -13.92 4.55 6.72
C GLY A 7 -13.07 4.08 7.92
N ALA A 8 -12.90 4.95 8.91
CA ALA A 8 -12.18 4.61 10.15
C ALA A 8 -12.95 3.59 11.01
N ALA A 9 -14.29 3.61 10.98
CA ALA A 9 -15.12 2.65 11.68
C ALA A 9 -15.06 1.25 11.05
N ALA A 10 -14.89 1.13 9.73
CA ALA A 10 -14.74 -0.16 9.06
C ALA A 10 -13.40 -0.83 9.41
N LEU A 11 -12.30 -0.08 9.46
CA LEU A 11 -10.98 -0.58 9.88
C LEU A 11 -10.95 -1.01 11.35
N LEU A 12 -11.59 -0.22 12.24
CA LEU A 12 -11.72 -0.56 13.65
C LEU A 12 -12.67 -1.72 13.90
N ALA A 13 -13.73 -1.90 13.08
CA ALA A 13 -14.67 -2.99 13.21
C ALA A 13 -14.05 -4.35 12.83
N VAL A 14 -13.11 -4.39 11.88
CA VAL A 14 -12.36 -5.60 11.52
C VAL A 14 -11.44 -6.01 12.66
N ALA A 15 -10.77 -5.05 13.32
CA ALA A 15 -9.90 -5.33 14.47
C ALA A 15 -10.67 -5.76 15.74
N ALA A 16 -11.95 -5.41 15.86
CA ALA A 16 -12.78 -5.66 17.04
C ALA A 16 -13.71 -6.87 16.94
N ALA A 17 -13.77 -7.61 15.82
CA ALA A 17 -14.64 -8.76 15.66
C ALA A 17 -14.11 -9.96 16.47
N PRO A 18 -14.84 -10.46 17.49
CA PRO A 18 -14.34 -11.48 18.42
C PRO A 18 -14.03 -12.85 17.81
N GLY A 19 -14.46 -13.10 16.58
CA GLY A 19 -14.23 -14.36 15.87
C GLY A 19 -12.99 -14.36 14.97
N VAL A 20 -12.35 -13.21 14.78
CA VAL A 20 -11.23 -13.00 13.85
C VAL A 20 -9.88 -13.08 14.57
N ALA A 21 -9.88 -12.92 15.89
CA ALA A 21 -8.68 -12.71 16.70
C ALA A 21 -7.74 -13.94 16.82
N SER A 22 -8.14 -15.13 16.42
CA SER A 22 -7.28 -16.32 16.65
C SER A 22 -6.50 -16.81 15.43
N ALA A 23 -6.73 -16.24 14.23
CA ALA A 23 -6.05 -16.63 12.99
C ALA A 23 -5.64 -15.46 12.09
N ALA A 24 -5.91 -14.22 12.48
CA ALA A 24 -5.62 -13.03 11.71
C ALA A 24 -4.32 -12.37 12.19
N SER A 25 -3.50 -11.97 11.25
CA SER A 25 -2.38 -11.05 11.45
C SER A 25 -2.68 -9.75 10.72
N GLY A 26 -2.18 -8.64 11.21
CA GLY A 26 -2.42 -7.36 10.57
C GLY A 26 -1.82 -6.19 11.32
N TYR A 27 -2.24 -4.99 10.92
CA TYR A 27 -1.89 -3.75 11.59
C TYR A 27 -2.99 -2.68 11.40
N VAL A 28 -2.97 -1.69 12.26
CA VAL A 28 -3.61 -0.39 12.05
C VAL A 28 -2.59 0.69 12.34
N GLY A 29 -2.63 1.78 11.62
CA GLY A 29 -1.61 2.82 11.74
C GLY A 29 -2.11 4.21 11.38
N LEU A 30 -1.29 5.17 11.78
CA LEU A 30 -1.37 6.55 11.36
C LEU A 30 -0.16 6.84 10.46
N ASN A 31 -0.37 7.67 9.46
CA ASN A 31 0.70 8.12 8.59
C ASN A 31 0.67 9.65 8.43
N TYR A 32 1.83 10.18 8.15
CA TYR A 32 2.04 11.55 7.70
C TYR A 32 2.94 11.50 6.48
N SER A 33 2.62 12.27 5.47
CA SER A 33 3.47 12.44 4.29
C SER A 33 3.63 13.91 3.91
N ASN A 34 4.75 14.21 3.29
CA ASN A 34 5.02 15.46 2.61
C ASN A 34 5.41 15.12 1.17
N THR A 35 4.68 15.69 0.23
CA THR A 35 4.95 15.60 -1.20
C THR A 35 5.47 16.94 -1.68
N ASP A 36 6.65 16.94 -2.28
CA ASP A 36 7.29 18.11 -2.89
C ASP A 36 7.34 17.88 -4.41
N VAL A 37 6.60 18.71 -5.15
CA VAL A 37 6.48 18.63 -6.61
C VAL A 37 7.40 19.67 -7.22
N ASP A 38 8.27 19.25 -8.13
CA ASP A 38 9.19 20.15 -8.84
C ASP A 38 8.40 21.24 -9.58
N ASN A 39 8.72 22.50 -9.28
CA ASN A 39 8.04 23.69 -9.76
C ASN A 39 6.55 23.83 -9.34
N GLY A 40 6.04 22.94 -8.48
CA GLY A 40 4.63 22.89 -8.07
C GLY A 40 4.36 23.28 -6.61
N GLY A 41 5.36 23.22 -5.73
CA GLY A 41 5.22 23.41 -4.29
C GLY A 41 5.07 22.12 -3.50
N SER A 42 4.84 22.22 -2.20
CA SER A 42 4.73 21.07 -1.29
C SER A 42 3.35 20.97 -0.65
N ASN A 43 2.92 19.75 -0.44
CA ASN A 43 1.67 19.42 0.24
C ASN A 43 1.93 18.41 1.36
N ASN A 44 1.23 18.57 2.48
CA ASN A 44 1.27 17.64 3.61
C ASN A 44 -0.03 16.87 3.66
N ALA A 45 0.04 15.60 4.02
CA ALA A 45 -1.15 14.78 4.24
C ALA A 45 -1.03 13.96 5.53
N TRP A 46 -2.16 13.77 6.20
CA TRP A 46 -2.31 12.89 7.35
C TRP A 46 -3.31 11.81 7.00
N GLY A 47 -3.05 10.60 7.48
CA GLY A 47 -3.92 9.49 7.19
C GLY A 47 -3.94 8.43 8.27
N ALA A 48 -4.85 7.48 8.05
CA ALA A 48 -4.92 6.23 8.77
C ALA A 48 -4.97 5.08 7.77
N GLU A 49 -4.37 3.97 8.14
CA GLU A 49 -4.28 2.78 7.30
C GLU A 49 -4.47 1.51 8.13
N GLY A 50 -4.76 0.41 7.47
CA GLY A 50 -4.81 -0.87 8.14
C GLY A 50 -4.90 -2.01 7.14
N SER A 51 -4.41 -3.15 7.58
CA SER A 51 -4.44 -4.38 6.81
C SER A 51 -4.70 -5.57 7.74
N VAL A 52 -5.44 -6.55 7.23
CA VAL A 52 -5.72 -7.80 7.95
C VAL A 52 -5.71 -8.98 7.00
N VAL A 53 -5.04 -10.05 7.38
CA VAL A 53 -5.04 -11.31 6.65
C VAL A 53 -5.85 -12.38 7.40
N PHE A 54 -6.63 -13.13 6.64
CA PHE A 54 -7.40 -14.28 7.09
C PHE A 54 -6.87 -15.51 6.39
N SER A 55 -6.31 -16.46 7.15
CA SER A 55 -5.87 -17.73 6.60
C SER A 55 -6.99 -18.76 6.72
N GLY A 56 -7.41 -19.30 5.59
CA GLY A 56 -8.41 -20.38 5.55
C GLY A 56 -7.81 -21.73 5.96
N SER A 57 -8.67 -22.74 6.12
CA SER A 57 -8.25 -24.15 6.31
C SER A 57 -7.62 -24.77 5.06
N SER A 58 -7.79 -24.13 3.91
CA SER A 58 -7.12 -24.40 2.63
C SER A 58 -5.86 -23.52 2.52
N GLN A 59 -4.96 -23.83 1.60
CA GLN A 59 -3.76 -23.00 1.33
C GLN A 59 -4.09 -21.59 0.77
N ILE A 60 -5.36 -21.20 0.75
CA ILE A 60 -5.83 -19.93 0.27
C ILE A 60 -5.99 -18.97 1.45
N SER A 61 -5.46 -17.78 1.32
CA SER A 61 -5.58 -16.68 2.26
C SER A 61 -6.23 -15.48 1.59
N PHE A 62 -6.85 -14.63 2.41
CA PHE A 62 -7.45 -13.37 2.01
C PHE A 62 -6.84 -12.24 2.83
N GLU A 63 -6.47 -11.13 2.18
CA GLU A 63 -6.04 -9.91 2.85
C GLU A 63 -6.98 -8.78 2.46
N LEU A 64 -7.32 -7.93 3.42
CA LEU A 64 -8.10 -6.72 3.21
C LEU A 64 -7.29 -5.53 3.72
N ASP A 65 -7.14 -4.54 2.87
CA ASP A 65 -6.46 -3.29 3.16
C ASP A 65 -7.42 -2.12 3.08
N GLY A 66 -7.14 -1.10 3.84
CA GLY A 66 -7.86 0.16 3.75
C GLY A 66 -7.01 1.32 4.19
N ALA A 67 -7.25 2.47 3.58
CA ALA A 67 -6.60 3.72 3.92
C ALA A 67 -7.55 4.90 3.77
N ILE A 68 -7.28 5.94 4.53
CA ILE A 68 -7.87 7.26 4.40
C ILE A 68 -6.78 8.29 4.60
N ALA A 69 -6.72 9.29 3.75
CA ALA A 69 -5.77 10.40 3.87
C ALA A 69 -6.46 11.73 3.54
N ASN A 70 -5.94 12.80 4.15
CA ASN A 70 -6.38 14.16 3.88
C ASN A 70 -5.16 15.07 3.83
N GLY A 71 -5.02 15.82 2.76
CA GLY A 71 -3.96 16.82 2.57
C GLY A 71 -4.41 18.22 2.88
N ASP A 72 -3.44 19.14 3.00
CA ASP A 72 -3.71 20.55 3.30
C ASP A 72 -4.49 21.23 2.17
N ASP A 73 -4.16 20.90 0.91
CA ASP A 73 -4.74 21.48 -0.30
C ASP A 73 -5.39 20.43 -1.22
N THR A 74 -5.66 19.22 -0.71
CA THR A 74 -6.27 18.12 -1.46
C THR A 74 -7.48 17.55 -0.74
N ASP A 75 -8.40 16.97 -1.52
CA ASP A 75 -9.57 16.30 -0.99
C ASP A 75 -9.20 15.04 -0.21
N THR A 76 -10.15 14.57 0.60
CA THR A 76 -9.99 13.32 1.33
C THR A 76 -9.97 12.15 0.35
N VAL A 77 -8.89 11.39 0.35
CA VAL A 77 -8.76 10.14 -0.40
C VAL A 77 -9.09 8.96 0.51
N THR A 78 -9.91 8.04 0.01
CA THR A 78 -10.17 6.76 0.66
C THR A 78 -9.80 5.63 -0.30
N ALA A 79 -9.19 4.56 0.20
CA ALA A 79 -8.81 3.42 -0.61
C ALA A 79 -9.11 2.10 0.12
N GLY A 80 -9.38 1.07 -0.65
CA GLY A 80 -9.55 -0.29 -0.17
C GLY A 80 -9.12 -1.31 -1.21
N THR A 81 -8.45 -2.38 -0.76
CA THR A 81 -8.00 -3.48 -1.62
C THR A 81 -8.32 -4.82 -0.99
N ALA A 82 -8.73 -5.77 -1.79
CA ALA A 82 -8.94 -7.16 -1.41
C ALA A 82 -8.01 -8.05 -2.21
N HIS A 83 -7.25 -8.89 -1.51
CA HIS A 83 -6.31 -9.84 -2.08
C HIS A 83 -6.78 -11.27 -1.84
N VAL A 84 -6.51 -12.14 -2.80
CA VAL A 84 -6.64 -13.59 -2.67
C VAL A 84 -5.37 -14.24 -3.15
N PHE A 85 -4.74 -15.06 -2.30
CA PHE A 85 -3.46 -15.66 -2.62
C PHE A 85 -3.28 -17.03 -1.99
N THR A 86 -2.33 -17.79 -2.55
CA THR A 86 -1.75 -18.97 -1.93
C THR A 86 -0.34 -18.63 -1.45
N ARG A 87 0.04 -19.16 -0.29
CA ARG A 87 1.33 -18.88 0.34
C ARG A 87 1.93 -20.14 0.93
N ASN A 88 3.25 -20.27 0.85
CA ASN A 88 4.04 -21.25 1.59
C ASN A 88 5.36 -20.60 2.04
N ASP A 89 6.26 -21.38 2.67
CA ASP A 89 7.54 -20.89 3.19
C ASP A 89 8.48 -20.30 2.13
N SER A 90 8.22 -20.53 0.85
CA SER A 90 9.10 -20.13 -0.25
C SER A 90 8.54 -19.03 -1.13
N TYR A 91 7.22 -18.93 -1.28
CA TYR A 91 6.58 -17.95 -2.17
C TYR A 91 5.10 -17.72 -1.83
N LEU A 92 4.61 -16.60 -2.33
CA LEU A 92 3.20 -16.23 -2.43
C LEU A 92 2.88 -15.96 -3.89
N PHE A 93 1.68 -16.37 -4.31
CA PHE A 93 1.07 -15.97 -5.59
C PHE A 93 -0.38 -15.61 -5.35
N GLY A 94 -0.81 -14.48 -5.88
CA GLY A 94 -2.15 -13.98 -5.71
C GLY A 94 -2.59 -13.03 -6.79
N GLY A 95 -3.79 -12.52 -6.56
CA GLY A 95 -4.37 -11.43 -7.30
C GLY A 95 -5.15 -10.53 -6.37
N PHE A 96 -5.42 -9.33 -6.82
CA PHE A 96 -6.13 -8.33 -6.05
C PHE A 96 -7.08 -7.51 -6.91
N VAL A 97 -8.05 -6.91 -6.23
CA VAL A 97 -8.91 -5.85 -6.75
C VAL A 97 -8.98 -4.74 -5.74
N GLY A 98 -8.96 -3.50 -6.20
CA GLY A 98 -8.98 -2.33 -5.35
C GLY A 98 -9.85 -1.21 -5.91
N ALA A 99 -10.15 -0.25 -5.04
CA ALA A 99 -10.76 1.00 -5.42
C ALA A 99 -10.19 2.13 -4.54
N SER A 100 -10.03 3.30 -5.13
CA SER A 100 -9.78 4.55 -4.42
C SER A 100 -10.80 5.59 -4.86
N HIS A 101 -11.15 6.48 -3.93
CA HIS A 101 -12.13 7.53 -4.16
C HIS A 101 -11.61 8.86 -3.60
N SER A 102 -11.65 9.89 -4.42
CA SER A 102 -11.28 11.26 -4.06
C SER A 102 -12.28 12.21 -4.72
N ASP A 103 -12.87 13.11 -3.96
CA ASP A 103 -13.93 14.01 -4.39
C ASP A 103 -15.08 13.27 -5.11
N ASP A 104 -15.30 13.55 -6.39
CA ASP A 104 -16.31 12.88 -7.21
C ASP A 104 -15.72 11.80 -8.14
N SER A 105 -14.46 11.40 -7.92
CA SER A 105 -13.72 10.50 -8.80
C SER A 105 -13.38 9.16 -8.15
N THR A 106 -13.59 8.08 -8.88
CA THR A 106 -13.30 6.72 -8.41
C THR A 106 -12.38 5.98 -9.40
N THR A 107 -11.24 5.53 -8.88
CA THR A 107 -10.30 4.68 -9.61
C THR A 107 -10.45 3.23 -9.17
N TRP A 108 -10.65 2.31 -10.10
CA TRP A 108 -10.66 0.87 -9.88
C TRP A 108 -9.34 0.26 -10.33
N SER A 109 -8.88 -0.74 -9.61
CA SER A 109 -7.67 -1.47 -9.99
C SER A 109 -7.85 -2.98 -9.86
N ALA A 110 -7.11 -3.74 -10.65
CA ALA A 110 -6.99 -5.18 -10.53
C ALA A 110 -5.60 -5.64 -10.99
N GLY A 111 -5.07 -6.68 -10.35
CA GLY A 111 -3.72 -7.13 -10.67
C GLY A 111 -3.37 -8.51 -10.15
N LEU A 112 -2.13 -8.88 -10.44
CA LEU A 112 -1.48 -10.10 -9.96
C LEU A 112 -0.27 -9.72 -9.12
N GLU A 113 0.03 -10.55 -8.13
CA GLU A 113 1.12 -10.33 -7.18
C GLU A 113 1.87 -11.63 -6.90
N ALA A 114 3.15 -11.51 -6.59
CA ALA A 114 3.98 -12.62 -6.21
C ALA A 114 5.11 -12.20 -5.26
N ASN A 115 5.40 -13.04 -4.27
CA ASN A 115 6.56 -12.88 -3.40
C ASN A 115 7.44 -14.13 -3.48
N LYS A 116 8.75 -13.92 -3.41
CA LYS A 116 9.75 -14.96 -3.17
C LYS A 116 10.43 -14.70 -1.83
N TYR A 117 10.38 -15.69 -0.96
CA TYR A 117 10.96 -15.64 0.38
C TYR A 117 12.33 -16.32 0.41
N PHE A 118 13.29 -15.65 1.04
CA PHE A 118 14.62 -16.15 1.38
C PHE A 118 14.79 -16.02 2.90
N GLU A 119 15.91 -16.44 3.45
CA GLU A 119 16.11 -16.42 4.90
C GLU A 119 15.83 -15.03 5.52
N ASN A 120 16.51 -13.99 5.06
CA ASN A 120 16.37 -12.62 5.56
C ASN A 120 15.84 -11.62 4.50
N TRP A 121 15.41 -12.12 3.34
CA TRP A 121 14.93 -11.30 2.24
C TRP A 121 13.58 -11.76 1.74
N THR A 122 12.80 -10.80 1.28
CA THR A 122 11.63 -11.02 0.44
C THR A 122 11.79 -10.18 -0.82
N LEU A 123 11.63 -10.81 -1.97
CA LEU A 123 11.43 -10.12 -3.24
C LEU A 123 9.95 -10.21 -3.56
N ALA A 124 9.32 -9.07 -3.79
CA ALA A 124 7.91 -8.96 -4.11
C ALA A 124 7.73 -8.23 -5.44
N GLY A 125 6.69 -8.57 -6.17
CA GLY A 125 6.35 -7.90 -7.42
C GLY A 125 4.86 -7.96 -7.69
N ALA A 126 4.35 -6.93 -8.38
CA ALA A 126 2.98 -6.86 -8.85
C ALA A 126 2.90 -6.28 -10.26
N ILE A 127 1.85 -6.67 -10.98
CA ILE A 127 1.39 -6.03 -12.22
C ILE A 127 -0.07 -5.70 -12.04
N ALA A 128 -0.49 -4.50 -12.41
CA ALA A 128 -1.86 -4.04 -12.28
C ALA A 128 -2.31 -3.23 -13.48
N TYR A 129 -3.62 -3.25 -13.71
CA TYR A 129 -4.35 -2.30 -14.51
C TYR A 129 -5.23 -1.47 -13.59
N ALA A 130 -5.35 -0.17 -13.87
CA ALA A 130 -6.24 0.73 -13.18
C ALA A 130 -7.02 1.59 -14.18
N ASN A 131 -8.23 1.99 -13.77
CA ASN A 131 -9.13 2.79 -14.59
C ASN A 131 -9.91 3.78 -13.73
N ASN A 132 -9.96 5.02 -14.19
CA ASN A 132 -10.76 6.10 -13.63
C ASN A 132 -11.68 6.62 -14.74
N ASN A 133 -12.94 6.16 -14.72
CA ASN A 133 -13.92 6.54 -15.72
C ASN A 133 -14.33 8.02 -15.64
N ASP A 134 -14.28 8.61 -14.45
CA ASP A 134 -14.71 10.01 -14.23
C ASP A 134 -13.69 10.99 -14.85
N ALA A 135 -12.42 10.62 -14.82
CA ALA A 135 -11.32 11.39 -15.42
C ALA A 135 -10.98 10.96 -16.86
N ASP A 136 -11.56 9.86 -17.39
CA ASP A 136 -11.20 9.22 -18.66
C ASP A 136 -9.70 8.88 -18.71
N VAL A 137 -9.18 8.33 -17.60
CA VAL A 137 -7.78 7.92 -17.42
C VAL A 137 -7.74 6.44 -17.12
N ASP A 138 -6.86 5.72 -17.80
CA ASP A 138 -6.56 4.34 -17.49
C ASP A 138 -5.06 4.04 -17.68
N GLY A 139 -4.61 2.91 -17.17
CA GLY A 139 -3.21 2.56 -17.33
C GLY A 139 -2.88 1.21 -16.73
N TRP A 140 -1.67 0.78 -16.99
CA TRP A 140 -1.11 -0.41 -16.37
C TRP A 140 0.29 -0.13 -15.84
N GLY A 141 0.71 -0.90 -14.85
CA GLY A 141 2.02 -0.73 -14.26
C GLY A 141 2.56 -2.00 -13.63
N VAL A 142 3.84 -1.96 -13.35
CA VAL A 142 4.58 -2.99 -12.64
C VAL A 142 5.32 -2.39 -11.46
N ASN A 143 5.38 -3.12 -10.36
CA ASN A 143 6.16 -2.75 -9.19
C ASN A 143 7.01 -3.94 -8.73
N ALA A 144 8.22 -3.67 -8.31
CA ALA A 144 9.11 -4.63 -7.68
C ALA A 144 9.66 -4.05 -6.37
N GLN A 145 9.69 -4.87 -5.32
CA GLN A 145 10.16 -4.48 -4.01
C GLN A 145 11.09 -5.54 -3.43
N ALA A 146 12.18 -5.10 -2.81
CA ALA A 146 13.04 -5.94 -1.99
C ALA A 146 12.92 -5.51 -0.52
N ARG A 147 12.67 -6.47 0.37
CA ARG A 147 12.57 -6.28 1.82
C ARG A 147 13.68 -7.08 2.49
N PHE A 148 14.48 -6.43 3.32
CA PHE A 148 15.57 -7.04 4.08
C PHE A 148 15.29 -6.94 5.58
N PHE A 149 15.44 -8.04 6.30
CA PHE A 149 15.22 -8.15 7.74
C PHE A 149 16.53 -8.45 8.45
N PRO A 150 17.32 -7.43 8.86
CA PRO A 150 18.52 -7.62 9.67
C PRO A 150 18.21 -8.32 11.02
N THR A 151 17.03 -8.05 11.56
CA THR A 151 16.42 -8.73 12.70
C THR A 151 14.93 -8.96 12.42
N ASP A 152 14.26 -9.77 13.23
CA ASP A 152 12.83 -10.02 13.05
C ASP A 152 11.97 -8.75 13.18
N ASN A 153 12.45 -7.76 13.92
CA ASN A 153 11.75 -6.53 14.21
C ASN A 153 12.29 -5.29 13.47
N PHE A 154 13.23 -5.46 12.54
CA PHE A 154 13.73 -4.37 11.73
C PHE A 154 13.68 -4.73 10.25
N ARG A 155 13.02 -3.90 9.45
CA ARG A 155 12.87 -4.03 8.01
C ARG A 155 13.51 -2.84 7.31
N LEU A 156 14.33 -3.12 6.31
CA LEU A 156 14.73 -2.18 5.27
C LEU A 156 14.05 -2.58 3.98
N GLN A 157 13.65 -1.63 3.16
CA GLN A 157 13.01 -1.90 1.87
C GLN A 157 13.49 -0.95 0.80
N GLY A 158 13.46 -1.44 -0.44
CA GLY A 158 13.62 -0.63 -1.65
C GLY A 158 12.61 -1.08 -2.68
N ASN A 159 12.07 -0.15 -3.45
CA ASN A 159 11.12 -0.42 -4.51
C ASN A 159 11.46 0.34 -5.78
N VAL A 160 11.04 -0.21 -6.89
CA VAL A 160 11.02 0.44 -8.20
C VAL A 160 9.71 0.09 -8.91
N GLY A 161 9.17 1.03 -9.63
CA GLY A 161 7.95 0.86 -10.40
C GLY A 161 8.02 1.56 -11.75
N TRP A 162 7.16 1.11 -12.65
CA TRP A 162 6.93 1.76 -13.93
C TRP A 162 5.46 1.62 -14.31
N ALA A 163 4.88 2.67 -14.87
CA ALA A 163 3.50 2.70 -15.33
C ALA A 163 3.39 3.42 -16.67
N GLN A 164 2.42 3.00 -17.47
CA GLN A 164 1.94 3.70 -18.65
C GLN A 164 0.52 4.17 -18.34
N VAL A 165 0.26 5.46 -18.55
CA VAL A 165 -0.99 6.13 -18.26
C VAL A 165 -1.53 6.69 -19.57
N ASN A 166 -2.76 6.31 -19.92
CA ASN A 166 -3.49 6.83 -21.06
C ASN A 166 -4.34 8.02 -20.57
N LEU A 167 -4.14 9.18 -21.15
CA LEU A 167 -4.78 10.43 -20.78
C LEU A 167 -5.96 10.77 -21.73
N PRO A 168 -6.90 11.63 -21.29
CA PRO A 168 -7.98 12.08 -22.15
C PRO A 168 -7.44 12.77 -23.43
N GLY A 169 -8.02 12.38 -24.59
CA GLY A 169 -7.59 12.93 -25.88
C GLY A 169 -6.63 12.03 -26.66
N GLY A 170 -6.17 10.92 -26.09
CA GLY A 170 -5.32 9.93 -26.73
C GLY A 170 -3.83 10.22 -26.61
N ASP A 171 -3.45 11.05 -25.66
CA ASP A 171 -2.06 11.22 -25.23
C ASP A 171 -1.73 10.16 -24.18
N ASP A 172 -0.51 9.65 -24.21
CA ASP A 172 0.01 8.67 -23.25
C ASP A 172 1.15 9.33 -22.44
N ASP A 173 1.31 8.96 -21.17
CA ASP A 173 2.48 9.32 -20.38
C ASP A 173 3.05 8.07 -19.70
N ASN A 174 4.35 8.09 -19.44
CA ASN A 174 5.03 7.04 -18.72
C ASN A 174 5.58 7.60 -17.41
N ALA A 175 5.29 6.91 -16.32
CA ALA A 175 5.83 7.24 -15.01
C ALA A 175 6.77 6.15 -14.51
N TRP A 176 7.82 6.56 -13.81
CA TRP A 176 8.62 5.63 -13.02
C TRP A 176 8.69 6.09 -11.56
N THR A 177 8.89 5.14 -10.67
CA THR A 177 9.06 5.42 -9.24
C THR A 177 10.23 4.62 -8.70
N ALA A 178 10.93 5.21 -7.75
CA ALA A 178 11.94 4.50 -6.95
C ALA A 178 11.86 5.00 -5.50
N GLY A 179 11.99 4.07 -4.56
CA GLY A 179 11.88 4.43 -3.15
C GLY A 179 12.68 3.55 -2.24
N VAL A 180 12.86 4.04 -1.03
CA VAL A 180 13.49 3.32 0.07
C VAL A 180 12.70 3.54 1.36
N GLY A 181 12.80 2.61 2.30
CA GLY A 181 12.13 2.73 3.59
C GLY A 181 12.78 1.88 4.67
N ALA A 182 12.44 2.20 5.90
CA ALA A 182 12.80 1.43 7.07
C ALA A 182 11.62 1.38 8.04
N GLU A 183 11.44 0.26 8.73
CA GLU A 183 10.45 0.10 9.81
C GLU A 183 11.08 -0.68 10.96
N TYR A 184 10.85 -0.21 12.18
CA TYR A 184 11.30 -0.85 13.41
C TYR A 184 10.12 -1.08 14.35
N GLN A 185 9.90 -2.32 14.75
CA GLN A 185 8.92 -2.71 15.77
C GLN A 185 9.61 -2.84 17.12
N LEU A 186 9.03 -2.20 18.14
CA LEU A 186 9.55 -2.25 19.50
C LEU A 186 9.45 -3.68 20.06
N GLU A 187 10.51 -4.17 20.71
CA GLU A 187 10.54 -5.54 21.25
C GLU A 187 9.50 -5.78 22.35
N ALA A 188 9.23 -4.76 23.17
CA ALA A 188 8.33 -4.88 24.32
C ALA A 188 6.85 -4.58 23.98
N MET A 189 6.58 -4.03 22.81
CA MET A 189 5.23 -3.61 22.40
C MET A 189 5.03 -3.85 20.90
N PRO A 190 3.83 -4.23 20.48
CA PRO A 190 3.51 -4.44 19.07
C PRO A 190 3.32 -3.10 18.32
N ILE A 191 4.19 -2.15 18.56
CA ILE A 191 4.19 -0.82 17.94
C ILE A 191 5.43 -0.72 17.05
N SER A 192 5.25 -0.32 15.80
CA SER A 192 6.34 0.00 14.89
C SER A 192 6.30 1.45 14.42
N ILE A 193 7.48 1.97 14.12
CA ILE A 193 7.69 3.28 13.51
C ILE A 193 8.40 3.05 12.19
N GLY A 194 7.87 3.64 11.13
CA GLY A 194 8.42 3.57 9.78
C GLY A 194 8.73 4.94 9.22
N ALA A 195 9.68 4.97 8.29
CA ALA A 195 9.96 6.11 7.44
C ALA A 195 10.19 5.65 6.00
N THR A 196 9.71 6.42 5.03
CA THR A 196 9.84 6.14 3.61
C THR A 196 10.25 7.39 2.85
N TYR A 197 10.93 7.17 1.75
CA TYR A 197 11.17 8.17 0.71
C TYR A 197 10.88 7.54 -0.64
N ASN A 198 10.11 8.21 -1.47
CA ASN A 198 9.84 7.83 -2.86
C ASN A 198 10.06 9.01 -3.78
N HIS A 199 10.62 8.75 -4.94
CA HIS A 199 10.69 9.65 -6.07
C HIS A 199 9.78 9.13 -7.17
N VAL A 200 8.99 10.00 -7.78
CA VAL A 200 8.10 9.72 -8.90
C VAL A 200 8.41 10.70 -10.00
N GLU A 201 8.46 10.25 -11.24
CA GLU A 201 8.68 11.09 -12.42
C GLU A 201 7.73 10.69 -13.55
N PHE A 202 7.03 11.67 -14.11
CA PHE A 202 6.21 11.59 -15.30
C PHE A 202 7.03 12.16 -16.46
N ASN A 203 7.38 11.28 -17.43
CA ASN A 203 8.39 11.61 -18.42
C ASN A 203 7.91 12.61 -19.46
N ASP A 204 6.67 12.47 -19.94
CA ASP A 204 6.15 13.32 -21.02
C ASP A 204 5.63 14.66 -20.48
N ALA A 205 5.13 14.68 -19.23
CA ALA A 205 4.73 15.89 -18.53
C ALA A 205 5.93 16.68 -17.98
N ASP A 206 7.14 16.10 -17.91
CA ASP A 206 8.35 16.69 -17.30
C ASP A 206 8.07 17.19 -15.85
N VAL A 207 7.36 16.34 -15.08
CA VAL A 207 6.97 16.61 -13.70
C VAL A 207 7.53 15.50 -12.80
N SER A 208 8.21 15.91 -11.74
CA SER A 208 8.65 14.96 -10.71
C SER A 208 8.16 15.36 -9.32
N ALA A 209 8.10 14.39 -8.44
CA ALA A 209 7.72 14.58 -7.04
C ALA A 209 8.57 13.73 -6.11
N ASN A 210 8.89 14.30 -4.94
CA ASN A 210 9.56 13.62 -3.85
C ASN A 210 8.59 13.48 -2.67
N VAL A 211 8.37 12.24 -2.22
CA VAL A 211 7.41 11.93 -1.16
C VAL A 211 8.14 11.36 0.05
N TRP A 212 8.08 12.06 1.16
CA TRP A 212 8.55 11.61 2.45
C TRP A 212 7.36 11.14 3.29
N GLY A 213 7.50 9.99 3.93
CA GLY A 213 6.46 9.43 4.79
C GLY A 213 6.99 8.99 6.13
N VAL A 214 6.14 9.12 7.17
CA VAL A 214 6.37 8.54 8.50
C VAL A 214 5.11 7.80 8.92
N THR A 215 5.27 6.60 9.49
CA THR A 215 4.16 5.76 9.95
C THR A 215 4.34 5.37 11.41
N LEU A 216 3.22 5.26 12.12
CA LEU A 216 3.13 4.67 13.45
C LEU A 216 2.06 3.57 13.38
N ARG A 217 2.44 2.30 13.57
CA ARG A 217 1.55 1.16 13.44
C ARG A 217 1.45 0.38 14.75
N TYR A 218 0.25 -0.09 15.06
CA TYR A 218 0.01 -1.15 16.04
C TYR A 218 -0.16 -2.46 15.28
N ASN A 219 0.73 -3.42 15.51
CA ASN A 219 0.78 -4.69 14.80
C ASN A 219 0.23 -5.83 15.67
N TRP A 220 -0.31 -6.88 15.05
CA TRP A 220 -0.62 -8.15 15.72
C TRP A 220 -0.27 -9.31 14.81
N GLY A 221 0.03 -10.46 15.41
CA GLY A 221 0.42 -11.68 14.67
C GLY A 221 1.92 -11.90 14.55
N GLY A 222 2.74 -11.23 15.39
CA GLY A 222 4.18 -11.51 15.51
C GLY A 222 5.08 -10.30 15.20
N SER A 223 6.32 -10.59 14.84
CA SER A 223 7.34 -9.62 14.44
C SER A 223 7.05 -9.05 13.02
N LEU A 224 7.83 -8.06 12.58
CA LEU A 224 7.74 -7.56 11.20
C LEU A 224 8.02 -8.66 10.17
N ARG A 225 9.00 -9.54 10.45
CA ARG A 225 9.30 -10.67 9.58
C ARG A 225 8.19 -11.73 9.59
N ASP A 226 7.58 -12.02 10.74
CA ASP A 226 6.42 -12.92 10.82
C ASP A 226 5.24 -12.37 10.02
N ARG A 227 4.97 -11.06 10.12
CA ARG A 227 3.92 -10.40 9.34
C ARG A 227 4.19 -10.51 7.83
N ASP A 228 5.43 -10.29 7.39
CA ASP A 228 5.83 -10.42 5.99
C ASP A 228 5.62 -11.85 5.46
N ARG A 229 5.89 -12.87 6.28
CA ARG A 229 5.87 -14.28 5.89
C ARG A 229 4.51 -14.94 6.05
N ASN A 230 3.76 -14.57 7.06
CA ASN A 230 2.55 -15.27 7.49
C ASN A 230 1.35 -14.33 7.64
N GLY A 231 1.56 -13.02 7.58
CA GLY A 231 0.57 -12.00 7.87
C GLY A 231 0.26 -11.08 6.69
N ALA A 232 -0.34 -9.95 7.03
CA ALA A 232 -0.69 -8.88 6.10
C ALA A 232 0.57 -8.14 5.62
N SER A 233 0.87 -8.24 4.33
CA SER A 233 2.12 -7.74 3.75
C SER A 233 2.01 -7.23 2.32
N GLN A 234 0.83 -7.33 1.70
CA GLN A 234 0.65 -6.97 0.28
C GLN A 234 0.27 -5.49 0.09
N SER A 235 -0.27 -4.85 1.12
CA SER A 235 -0.64 -3.43 1.10
C SER A 235 0.47 -2.47 0.67
N ASP A 236 1.72 -2.76 1.06
CA ASP A 236 2.88 -1.94 0.70
C ASP A 236 3.28 -2.09 -0.80
N LEU A 237 2.81 -3.15 -1.47
CA LEU A 237 3.16 -3.46 -2.86
C LEU A 237 2.21 -2.83 -3.88
N VAL A 238 0.95 -2.63 -3.50
CA VAL A 238 -0.17 -2.36 -4.41
C VAL A 238 -0.61 -0.89 -4.39
N ASN A 239 0.27 0.02 -4.06
CA ASN A 239 -0.07 1.45 -4.03
C ASN A 239 -0.10 2.09 -5.45
N PHE A 240 -0.65 1.35 -6.45
CA PHE A 240 -0.79 1.83 -7.83
C PHE A 240 -1.81 2.96 -7.98
N GLY A 241 -2.80 3.05 -7.10
CA GLY A 241 -3.80 4.11 -7.14
C GLY A 241 -3.19 5.51 -6.94
N SER A 242 -2.04 5.59 -6.26
CA SER A 242 -1.34 6.87 -6.07
C SER A 242 -0.51 7.31 -7.29
N LEU A 243 -0.35 6.47 -8.32
CA LEU A 243 0.31 6.84 -9.57
C LEU A 243 -0.67 7.38 -10.62
N LEU A 244 -1.98 7.17 -10.41
CA LEU A 244 -3.04 7.60 -11.32
C LEU A 244 -3.91 8.74 -10.73
N LEU A 245 -3.58 9.21 -9.54
CA LEU A 245 -4.21 10.34 -8.87
C LEU A 245 -3.26 11.53 -8.86
#